data_40bbb64650be7d01ac368c7d5f2e8011
#
_entry.id   40bbb64650be7d01ac368c7d5f2e8011
#
_cell.length_a   1.000
_cell.length_b   1.000
_cell.length_c   1.000
_cell.angle_alpha   90.00
_cell.angle_beta   90.00
_cell.angle_gamma   90.00
#
_symmetry.space_group_name_H-M   'P 1'
#
loop_
_entity.id
_entity.type
_entity.pdbx_description
1 polymer ?
#
loop_
_entity_poly.entity_id
_entity_poly.type
_entity_poly.pdbx_seq_one_letter_code
_entity_poly.pdbx_strand_id
1 'polypeptide(L)'
;MRVYLPKDVNLSQVSIYDGNDPSSKKIYMPNELKIAQVAGKKEVGFLMTVPVTKKRVVEIRYTSNIDLSNKNKFSYMNYIQRQPGYGQTGFVALVNYPEGWGPAQVQPVASVINNKLLFNQKLEKDIKIGVEIIK
;
A
#
# COMPACT_ATOMS: atom_id res chain seq x y z
N MET A 1 8.66 -11.58 -3.19
CA MET A 1 7.37 -10.93 -2.86
C MET A 1 6.69 -10.48 -4.14
N ARG A 2 5.38 -10.50 -4.21
CA ARG A 2 4.59 -9.96 -5.35
C ARG A 2 3.51 -9.04 -4.80
N VAL A 3 3.30 -7.93 -5.47
CA VAL A 3 2.26 -6.96 -5.15
C VAL A 3 1.47 -6.67 -6.41
N TYR A 4 0.15 -6.63 -6.29
CA TYR A 4 -0.75 -6.35 -7.40
C TYR A 4 -1.37 -4.97 -7.21
N LEU A 5 -1.02 -4.06 -8.09
CA LEU A 5 -1.52 -2.70 -8.11
C LEU A 5 -2.62 -2.56 -9.19
N PRO A 6 -3.48 -1.54 -9.12
CA PRO A 6 -4.37 -1.20 -10.22
C PRO A 6 -3.59 -1.04 -11.54
N LYS A 7 -4.22 -1.38 -12.68
CA LYS A 7 -3.57 -1.41 -14.00
C LYS A 7 -2.89 -0.09 -14.35
N ASP A 8 -3.58 1.02 -14.09
CA ASP A 8 -3.24 2.34 -14.60
C ASP A 8 -2.46 3.21 -13.58
N VAL A 9 -1.86 2.58 -12.57
CA VAL A 9 -1.02 3.32 -11.63
C VAL A 9 0.40 3.54 -12.18
N ASN A 10 0.98 4.67 -11.82
CA ASN A 10 2.39 4.97 -12.03
C ASN A 10 3.16 4.57 -10.78
N LEU A 11 3.89 3.45 -10.87
CA LEU A 11 4.82 3.04 -9.82
C LEU A 11 6.01 3.99 -9.80
N SER A 12 6.27 4.63 -8.66
CA SER A 12 7.41 5.53 -8.51
C SER A 12 8.64 4.76 -8.05
N GLN A 13 8.51 3.95 -6.99
CA GLN A 13 9.62 3.19 -6.43
C GLN A 13 9.14 2.08 -5.47
N VAL A 14 10.02 1.13 -5.23
CA VAL A 14 9.95 0.20 -4.10
C VAL A 14 11.19 0.40 -3.24
N SER A 15 11.01 0.54 -1.95
CA SER A 15 12.14 0.65 -1.00
C SER A 15 12.10 -0.51 -0.01
N ILE A 16 13.28 -1.04 0.32
CA ILE A 16 13.45 -2.12 1.29
C ILE A 16 14.52 -1.72 2.30
N TYR A 17 14.23 -1.83 3.59
CA TYR A 17 15.19 -1.49 4.64
C TYR A 17 15.00 -2.34 5.91
N ASP A 18 15.99 -2.31 6.79
CA ASP A 18 15.91 -2.93 8.11
C ASP A 18 14.96 -2.11 8.99
N GLY A 19 13.98 -2.75 9.62
CA GLY A 19 13.01 -2.06 10.46
C GLY A 19 13.59 -1.36 11.68
N ASN A 20 14.81 -1.74 12.08
CA ASN A 20 15.56 -1.12 13.18
C ASN A 20 16.62 -0.11 12.69
N ASP A 21 16.86 -0.05 11.39
CA ASP A 21 17.82 0.85 10.76
C ASP A 21 17.27 1.42 9.44
N PRO A 22 16.53 2.54 9.50
CA PRO A 22 16.03 3.21 8.29
C PRO A 22 17.13 3.72 7.34
N SER A 23 18.37 3.90 7.83
CA SER A 23 19.47 4.34 6.98
C SER A 23 19.93 3.26 5.99
N SER A 24 19.61 1.99 6.27
CA SER A 24 19.84 0.85 5.37
C SER A 24 18.93 0.82 4.14
N LYS A 25 18.15 1.88 3.89
CA LYS A 25 17.15 1.94 2.84
C LYS A 25 17.76 1.79 1.46
N LYS A 26 17.38 0.72 0.77
CA LYS A 26 17.67 0.50 -0.64
C LYS A 26 16.42 0.81 -1.46
N ILE A 27 16.59 1.65 -2.47
CA ILE A 27 15.53 2.09 -3.38
C ILE A 27 15.70 1.36 -4.71
N TYR A 28 14.60 0.84 -5.24
CA TYR A 28 14.52 0.21 -6.55
C TYR A 28 13.57 1.03 -7.41
N MET A 29 14.07 1.46 -8.56
CA MET A 29 13.27 2.15 -9.58
C MET A 29 12.49 1.12 -10.42
N PRO A 30 11.43 1.51 -11.14
CA PRO A 30 10.61 0.58 -11.91
C PRO A 30 11.38 -0.31 -12.89
N ASN A 31 12.45 0.20 -13.50
CA ASN A 31 13.31 -0.55 -14.44
C ASN A 31 14.19 -1.63 -13.77
N GLU A 32 14.31 -1.62 -12.44
CA GLU A 32 15.04 -2.61 -11.65
C GLU A 32 14.12 -3.71 -11.10
N LEU A 33 12.82 -3.61 -11.35
CA LEU A 33 11.79 -4.51 -10.82
C LEU A 33 11.22 -5.40 -11.93
N LYS A 34 10.74 -6.58 -11.54
CA LYS A 34 9.97 -7.41 -12.44
C LYS A 34 8.51 -6.92 -12.47
N ILE A 35 8.14 -6.22 -13.54
CA ILE A 35 6.79 -5.70 -13.72
C ILE A 35 6.10 -6.47 -14.84
N ALA A 36 4.87 -6.94 -14.59
CA ALA A 36 4.04 -7.64 -15.57
C ALA A 36 2.58 -7.18 -15.48
N GLN A 37 1.82 -7.40 -16.53
CA GLN A 37 0.36 -7.26 -16.51
C GLN A 37 -0.26 -8.65 -16.31
N VAL A 38 -1.03 -8.80 -15.24
CA VAL A 38 -1.67 -10.07 -14.89
C VAL A 38 -3.12 -9.83 -14.46
N ALA A 39 -4.06 -10.45 -15.14
CA ALA A 39 -5.50 -10.37 -14.82
C ALA A 39 -6.01 -8.93 -14.63
N GLY A 40 -5.60 -8.01 -15.49
CA GLY A 40 -6.01 -6.60 -15.42
C GLY A 40 -5.36 -5.80 -14.29
N LYS A 41 -4.29 -6.31 -13.68
CA LYS A 41 -3.51 -5.65 -12.64
C LYS A 41 -2.04 -5.54 -13.04
N LYS A 42 -1.35 -4.58 -12.46
CA LYS A 42 0.10 -4.46 -12.55
C LYS A 42 0.73 -5.28 -11.44
N GLU A 43 1.37 -6.40 -11.80
CA GLU A 43 2.16 -7.20 -10.85
C GLU A 43 3.55 -6.56 -10.71
N VAL A 44 3.98 -6.34 -9.47
CA VAL A 44 5.33 -5.89 -9.13
C VAL A 44 6.01 -6.99 -8.31
N GLY A 45 7.01 -7.62 -8.91
CA GLY A 45 7.77 -8.71 -8.30
C GLY A 45 9.17 -8.28 -7.89
N PHE A 46 9.60 -8.65 -6.69
CA PHE A 46 10.97 -8.45 -6.21
C PHE A 46 11.37 -9.54 -5.21
N LEU A 47 12.68 -9.76 -5.10
CA LEU A 47 13.26 -10.66 -4.12
C LEU A 47 13.63 -9.88 -2.85
N MET A 48 13.35 -10.49 -1.71
CA MET A 48 13.70 -9.95 -0.42
C MET A 48 14.14 -11.09 0.51
N THR A 49 15.30 -10.92 1.12
CA THR A 49 15.78 -11.80 2.17
C THR A 49 15.51 -11.17 3.52
N VAL A 50 14.85 -11.90 4.40
CA VAL A 50 14.66 -11.52 5.80
C VAL A 50 15.58 -12.41 6.63
N PRO A 51 16.71 -11.88 7.15
CA PRO A 51 17.60 -12.66 8.03
C PRO A 51 16.86 -13.06 9.32
N VAL A 52 17.32 -14.13 9.93
CA VAL A 52 16.79 -14.59 11.23
C VAL A 52 16.90 -13.46 12.26
N THR A 53 15.87 -13.28 13.07
CA THR A 53 15.74 -12.20 14.08
C THR A 53 15.69 -10.77 13.53
N LYS A 54 15.66 -10.59 12.20
CA LYS A 54 15.58 -9.26 11.59
C LYS A 54 14.16 -8.96 11.08
N LYS A 55 13.85 -7.67 11.02
CA LYS A 55 12.62 -7.14 10.46
C LYS A 55 12.94 -6.36 9.17
N ARG A 56 12.25 -6.69 8.07
CA ARG A 56 12.34 -5.91 6.84
C ARG A 56 11.06 -5.10 6.65
N VAL A 57 11.24 -3.86 6.26
CA VAL A 57 10.15 -2.98 5.83
C VAL A 57 10.21 -2.84 4.32
N VAL A 58 9.09 -2.99 3.69
CA VAL A 58 8.89 -2.73 2.27
C VAL A 58 7.94 -1.54 2.13
N GLU A 59 8.38 -0.51 1.45
CA GLU A 59 7.59 0.66 1.12
C GLU A 59 7.40 0.73 -0.39
N ILE A 60 6.16 0.84 -0.84
CA ILE A 60 5.81 0.93 -2.25
C ILE A 60 5.13 2.27 -2.47
N ARG A 61 5.67 3.08 -3.38
CA ARG A 61 5.11 4.37 -3.76
C ARG A 61 4.59 4.33 -5.18
N TYR A 62 3.34 4.70 -5.33
CA TYR A 62 2.69 4.81 -6.63
C TYR A 62 1.66 5.93 -6.63
N THR A 63 1.35 6.44 -7.81
CA THR A 63 0.27 7.40 -8.02
C THR A 63 -0.78 6.79 -8.95
N SER A 64 -2.03 7.16 -8.74
CA SER A 64 -3.14 6.80 -9.61
C SER A 64 -3.80 8.09 -10.12
N ASN A 65 -3.89 8.23 -11.44
CA ASN A 65 -4.59 9.35 -12.07
C ASN A 65 -6.07 9.05 -12.10
N ILE A 66 -6.79 9.51 -11.09
CA ILE A 66 -8.24 9.40 -11.01
C ILE A 66 -8.82 10.79 -11.19
N ASP A 67 -9.60 10.98 -12.24
CA ASP A 67 -10.36 12.22 -12.42
C ASP A 67 -11.53 12.25 -11.44
N LEU A 68 -11.47 13.21 -10.51
CA LEU A 68 -12.48 13.47 -9.49
C LEU A 68 -13.30 14.73 -9.78
N SER A 69 -13.04 15.44 -10.89
CA SER A 69 -13.63 16.75 -11.19
C SER A 69 -15.17 16.72 -11.23
N ASN A 70 -15.74 15.66 -11.75
CA ASN A 70 -17.20 15.47 -11.87
C ASN A 70 -17.75 14.42 -10.89
N LYS A 71 -17.03 14.12 -9.80
CA LYS A 71 -17.45 13.14 -8.81
C LYS A 71 -17.66 13.80 -7.46
N ASN A 72 -18.72 13.40 -6.78
CA ASN A 72 -18.99 13.76 -5.40
C ASN A 72 -18.61 12.64 -4.42
N LYS A 73 -18.23 11.48 -4.97
CA LYS A 73 -17.92 10.27 -4.19
C LYS A 73 -16.87 9.44 -4.91
N PHE A 74 -15.94 8.89 -4.14
CA PHE A 74 -14.93 7.97 -4.61
C PHE A 74 -14.72 6.85 -3.60
N SER A 75 -14.59 5.62 -4.10
CA SER A 75 -14.31 4.44 -3.25
C SER A 75 -12.93 3.87 -3.59
N TYR A 76 -12.13 3.68 -2.57
CA TYR A 76 -10.82 3.03 -2.62
C TYR A 76 -10.90 1.68 -1.90
N MET A 77 -10.31 0.65 -2.49
CA MET A 77 -10.25 -0.67 -1.88
C MET A 77 -8.84 -1.25 -2.01
N ASN A 78 -8.32 -1.78 -0.92
CA ASN A 78 -7.08 -2.53 -0.90
C ASN A 78 -7.30 -3.87 -0.17
N TYR A 79 -6.79 -4.96 -0.75
CA TYR A 79 -6.87 -6.29 -0.19
C TYR A 79 -5.46 -6.82 0.09
N ILE A 80 -5.19 -7.10 1.34
CA ILE A 80 -3.90 -7.57 1.83
C ILE A 80 -4.05 -9.03 2.26
N GLN A 81 -3.40 -9.93 1.53
CA GLN A 81 -3.39 -11.34 1.86
C GLN A 81 -2.25 -11.68 2.81
N ARG A 82 -2.61 -12.38 3.89
CA ARG A 82 -1.61 -13.00 4.76
C ARG A 82 -0.99 -14.19 4.06
N GLN A 83 0.33 -14.21 4.02
CA GLN A 83 1.03 -15.40 3.52
C GLN A 83 1.23 -16.42 4.65
N PRO A 84 0.94 -17.72 4.41
CA PRO A 84 1.21 -18.79 5.37
C PRO A 84 2.70 -18.84 5.75
N GLY A 85 2.98 -19.18 7.00
CA GLY A 85 4.35 -19.33 7.50
C GLY A 85 5.01 -18.05 7.99
N TYR A 86 4.39 -16.88 7.78
CA TYR A 86 4.87 -15.64 8.40
C TYR A 86 4.27 -15.48 9.80
N GLY A 87 5.13 -15.15 10.77
CA GLY A 87 4.73 -14.82 12.13
C GLY A 87 3.94 -13.50 12.20
N GLN A 88 4.14 -12.72 13.23
CA GLN A 88 3.48 -11.43 13.37
C GLN A 88 4.03 -10.42 12.34
N THR A 89 3.19 -10.02 11.39
CA THR A 89 3.50 -8.99 10.39
C THR A 89 2.63 -7.77 10.64
N GLY A 90 3.25 -6.60 10.76
CA GLY A 90 2.53 -5.32 10.79
C GLY A 90 2.24 -4.83 9.37
N PHE A 91 1.10 -4.20 9.20
CA PHE A 91 0.73 -3.51 7.99
C PHE A 91 0.34 -2.07 8.30
N VAL A 92 0.95 -1.13 7.60
CA VAL A 92 0.61 0.29 7.69
C VAL A 92 0.23 0.79 6.30
N ALA A 93 -0.90 1.47 6.21
CA ALA A 93 -1.29 2.17 4.99
C ALA A 93 -1.66 3.62 5.31
N LEU A 94 -1.25 4.51 4.43
CA LEU A 94 -1.61 5.93 4.48
C LEU A 94 -2.36 6.27 3.19
N VAL A 95 -3.62 6.66 3.34
CA VAL A 95 -4.46 7.09 2.23
C VAL A 95 -4.64 8.60 2.32
N ASN A 96 -4.08 9.33 1.34
CA ASN A 96 -4.27 10.76 1.22
C ASN A 96 -5.48 11.03 0.32
N TYR A 97 -6.28 12.00 0.66
CA TYR A 97 -7.40 12.46 -0.16
C TYR A 97 -7.36 13.98 -0.37
N PRO A 98 -7.98 14.49 -1.44
CA PRO A 98 -7.92 15.93 -1.77
C PRO A 98 -8.55 16.80 -0.69
N GLU A 99 -8.13 18.06 -0.63
CA GLU A 99 -8.77 19.09 0.17
C GLU A 99 -10.23 19.28 -0.26
N GLY A 100 -11.12 19.54 0.69
CA GLY A 100 -12.56 19.64 0.47
C GLY A 100 -13.28 18.30 0.36
N TRP A 101 -12.56 17.17 0.48
CA TRP A 101 -13.12 15.83 0.58
C TRP A 101 -12.98 15.30 2.01
N GLY A 102 -13.87 14.39 2.40
CA GLY A 102 -13.85 13.75 3.71
C GLY A 102 -14.18 12.26 3.67
N PRO A 103 -13.77 11.48 4.68
CA PRO A 103 -14.13 10.08 4.79
C PRO A 103 -15.60 9.93 5.21
N ALA A 104 -16.40 9.20 4.41
CA ALA A 104 -17.78 8.82 4.73
C ALA A 104 -17.86 7.42 5.34
N GLN A 105 -17.09 6.47 4.82
CA GLN A 105 -16.97 5.13 5.37
C GLN A 105 -15.51 4.70 5.35
N VAL A 106 -15.07 4.10 6.46
CA VAL A 106 -13.70 3.62 6.63
C VAL A 106 -13.71 2.27 7.33
N GLN A 107 -13.12 1.27 6.71
CA GLN A 107 -12.99 -0.08 7.28
C GLN A 107 -11.63 -0.69 6.93
N PRO A 108 -10.88 -1.24 7.90
CA PRO A 108 -11.10 -1.16 9.34
C PRO A 108 -10.97 0.27 9.85
N VAL A 109 -11.15 0.48 11.15
CA VAL A 109 -10.98 1.80 11.76
C VAL A 109 -9.59 2.37 11.47
N ALA A 110 -9.53 3.64 11.08
CA ALA A 110 -8.30 4.37 10.81
C ALA A 110 -8.24 5.65 11.64
N SER A 111 -7.04 6.13 11.92
CA SER A 111 -6.83 7.47 12.46
C SER A 111 -6.92 8.50 11.34
N VAL A 112 -7.65 9.59 11.59
CA VAL A 112 -7.73 10.72 10.66
C VAL A 112 -6.73 11.78 11.13
N ILE A 113 -5.81 12.14 10.26
CA ILE A 113 -4.78 13.17 10.53
C ILE A 113 -4.76 14.11 9.32
N ASN A 114 -5.31 15.30 9.47
CA ASN A 114 -5.54 16.23 8.37
C ASN A 114 -6.31 15.50 7.23
N ASN A 115 -5.85 15.59 5.98
CA ASN A 115 -6.46 14.92 4.82
C ASN A 115 -5.86 13.52 4.58
N LYS A 116 -5.61 12.76 5.67
CA LYS A 116 -4.96 11.44 5.61
C LYS A 116 -5.67 10.45 6.52
N LEU A 117 -5.85 9.23 6.05
CA LEU A 117 -6.29 8.09 6.82
C LEU A 117 -5.10 7.17 7.06
N LEU A 118 -4.76 6.96 8.32
CA LEU A 118 -3.70 6.06 8.74
C LEU A 118 -4.32 4.75 9.26
N PHE A 119 -4.04 3.67 8.56
CA PHE A 119 -4.34 2.30 8.98
C PHE A 119 -3.08 1.70 9.58
N ASN A 120 -3.18 1.19 10.80
CA ASN A 120 -2.11 0.45 11.47
C ASN A 120 -2.71 -0.86 12.00
N GLN A 121 -2.39 -1.97 11.36
CA GLN A 121 -3.01 -3.27 11.59
C GLN A 121 -1.97 -4.36 11.78
N LYS A 122 -2.30 -5.37 12.61
CA LYS A 122 -1.57 -6.65 12.61
C LYS A 122 -2.19 -7.57 11.56
N LEU A 123 -1.34 -8.15 10.71
CA LEU A 123 -1.76 -9.05 9.65
C LEU A 123 -1.90 -10.49 10.20
N GLU A 124 -2.88 -10.71 11.07
CA GLU A 124 -3.20 -12.04 11.63
C GLU A 124 -4.06 -12.88 10.69
N LYS A 125 -4.80 -12.21 9.83
CA LYS A 125 -5.63 -12.76 8.74
C LYS A 125 -5.60 -11.80 7.56
N ASP A 126 -6.24 -12.19 6.47
CA ASP A 126 -6.45 -11.29 5.32
C ASP A 126 -7.19 -10.03 5.76
N ILE A 127 -6.74 -8.87 5.28
CA ILE A 127 -7.33 -7.58 5.60
C ILE A 127 -7.86 -6.93 4.32
N LYS A 128 -9.07 -6.45 4.38
CA LYS A 128 -9.67 -5.60 3.34
C LYS A 128 -9.78 -4.18 3.88
N ILE A 129 -9.04 -3.24 3.28
CA ILE A 129 -9.22 -1.82 3.54
C ILE A 129 -10.23 -1.28 2.54
N GLY A 130 -11.29 -0.68 3.04
CA GLY A 130 -12.28 0.04 2.27
C GLY A 130 -12.37 1.48 2.75
N VAL A 131 -12.27 2.42 1.84
CA VAL A 131 -12.43 3.85 2.10
C VAL A 131 -13.41 4.41 1.10
N GLU A 132 -14.43 5.08 1.59
CA GLU A 132 -15.31 5.91 0.80
C GLU A 132 -15.09 7.37 1.21
N ILE A 133 -14.76 8.21 0.26
CA ILE A 133 -14.61 9.65 0.44
C ILE A 133 -15.68 10.39 -0.34
N ILE A 134 -16.18 11.46 0.24
CA ILE A 134 -17.19 12.36 -0.36
C ILE A 134 -16.67 13.79 -0.34
N LYS A 135 -17.21 14.58 -1.25
CA LYS A 135 -16.93 16.01 -1.36
C LYS A 135 -17.87 16.81 -0.45
#